data_0da2d82acfc9c0c898298cd6dbcda8f0
#
_entry.id   0da2d82acfc9c0c898298cd6dbcda8f0
#
_cell.length_a   1.000
_cell.length_b   1.000
_cell.length_c   1.000
_cell.angle_alpha   90.00
_cell.angle_beta   90.00
_cell.angle_gamma   90.00
#
_symmetry.space_group_name_H-M   'P 1'
#
loop_
_entity.id
_entity.type
_entity.pdbx_description
1 polymer ?
#
loop_
_entity_poly.entity_id
_entity_poly.type
_entity_poly.pdbx_seq_one_letter_code
_entity_poly.pdbx_strand_id
1 'polypeptide(L)' 'MDCMGISSYYENLPRGEKDGFVRDVAEAIGQSTSNVRLKMKNGRWGKTEVPIINEVIERREG' A
#
# COMPACT_ATOMS: atom_id res chain seq x y z
N MET A 1 5.60 5.23 9.98
CA MET A 1 4.16 5.19 9.65
C MET A 1 3.61 3.81 9.95
N ASP A 2 2.45 3.73 10.53
CA ASP A 2 1.83 2.46 10.90
C ASP A 2 0.82 2.00 9.84
N CYS A 3 0.15 0.87 10.11
CA CYS A 3 -0.82 0.30 9.17
C CYS A 3 -1.99 1.23 8.88
N MET A 4 -2.38 2.04 9.83
CA MET A 4 -3.47 2.99 9.65
C MET A 4 -3.07 4.09 8.68
N GLY A 5 -1.82 4.53 8.74
CA GLY A 5 -1.30 5.52 7.80
C GLY A 5 -1.32 5.05 6.37
N ILE A 6 -1.03 3.76 6.15
CA ILE A 6 -1.04 3.17 4.81
C ILE A 6 -2.47 3.17 4.25
N SER A 7 -3.43 2.72 5.03
CA SER A 7 -4.83 2.68 4.59
C SER A 7 -5.36 4.08 4.31
N SER A 8 -5.03 5.03 5.17
CA SER A 8 -5.45 6.41 5.02
C SER A 8 -4.87 7.02 3.73
N TYR A 9 -3.60 6.77 3.46
CA TYR A 9 -2.96 7.24 2.23
C TYR A 9 -3.67 6.68 1.00
N TYR A 10 -3.95 5.39 1.01
CA TYR A 10 -4.63 4.72 -0.09
C TYR A 10 -6.02 5.33 -0.34
N GLU A 11 -6.79 5.53 0.72
CA GLU A 11 -8.14 6.06 0.58
C GLU A 11 -8.20 7.50 0.08
N ASN A 12 -7.15 8.26 0.35
CA ASN A 12 -7.05 9.65 -0.11
C ASN A 12 -6.58 9.78 -1.55
N LEU A 13 -6.12 8.68 -2.17
CA LEU A 13 -5.68 8.72 -3.56
C LEU A 13 -6.87 8.86 -4.51
N PRO A 14 -6.70 9.59 -5.62
CA PRO A 14 -7.70 9.60 -6.68
C PRO A 14 -7.96 8.19 -7.19
N ARG A 15 -9.19 7.97 -7.65
CA ARG A 15 -9.61 6.65 -8.11
C ARG A 15 -8.66 6.06 -9.16
N GLY A 16 -8.17 6.88 -10.07
CA GLY A 16 -7.27 6.42 -11.12
C GLY A 16 -5.88 6.04 -10.63
N GLU A 17 -5.48 6.50 -9.45
CA GLU A 17 -4.17 6.19 -8.89
C GLU A 17 -4.19 5.05 -7.90
N LYS A 18 -5.35 4.68 -7.39
CA LYS A 18 -5.46 3.60 -6.42
C LYS A 18 -4.95 2.27 -6.99
N ASP A 19 -5.32 1.95 -8.21
CA ASP A 19 -4.89 0.71 -8.85
C ASP A 19 -3.38 0.69 -9.06
N GLY A 20 -2.81 1.82 -9.47
CA GLY A 20 -1.36 1.93 -9.64
C GLY A 20 -0.62 1.75 -8.32
N PHE A 21 -1.14 2.33 -7.25
CA PHE A 21 -0.54 2.16 -5.93
C PHE A 21 -0.61 0.70 -5.46
N VAL A 22 -1.75 0.05 -5.63
CA VAL A 22 -1.91 -1.36 -5.27
C VAL A 22 -0.91 -2.22 -6.04
N ARG A 23 -0.73 -1.95 -7.33
CA ARG A 23 0.23 -2.68 -8.15
C ARG A 23 1.66 -2.47 -7.67
N ASP A 24 2.02 -1.23 -7.37
CA ASP A 24 3.36 -0.92 -6.87
C ASP A 24 3.65 -1.64 -5.56
N VAL A 25 2.69 -1.64 -4.65
CA VAL A 25 2.82 -2.34 -3.37
C VAL A 25 2.94 -3.84 -3.60
N ALA A 26 2.10 -4.40 -4.47
CA ALA A 26 2.12 -5.83 -4.77
C ALA A 26 3.49 -6.27 -5.27
N GLU A 27 4.08 -5.50 -6.18
CA GLU A 27 5.41 -5.80 -6.68
C GLU A 27 6.47 -5.69 -5.60
N ALA A 28 6.36 -4.67 -4.75
CA ALA A 28 7.34 -4.41 -3.70
C ALA A 28 7.37 -5.51 -2.64
N ILE A 29 6.20 -6.05 -2.28
CA ILE A 29 6.12 -7.09 -1.26
C ILE A 29 6.01 -8.51 -1.84
N GLY A 30 5.98 -8.62 -3.16
CA GLY A 30 5.95 -9.92 -3.84
C GLY A 30 4.64 -10.68 -3.67
N GLN A 31 3.53 -9.99 -3.61
CA GLN A 31 2.20 -10.59 -3.47
C GLN A 31 1.28 -10.16 -4.60
N SER A 32 0.12 -10.81 -4.70
CA SER A 32 -0.85 -10.45 -5.73
C SER A 32 -1.60 -9.18 -5.38
N THR A 33 -2.13 -8.51 -6.40
CA THR A 33 -2.92 -7.30 -6.17
C THR A 33 -4.18 -7.60 -5.35
N SER A 34 -4.76 -8.79 -5.51
CA SER A 34 -5.91 -9.21 -4.72
C SER A 34 -5.58 -9.26 -3.24
N ASN A 35 -4.42 -9.83 -2.88
CA ASN A 35 -3.98 -9.88 -1.50
C ASN A 35 -3.73 -8.48 -0.94
N VAL A 36 -3.13 -7.62 -1.74
CA VAL A 36 -2.86 -6.24 -1.32
C VAL A 36 -4.17 -5.51 -1.03
N ARG A 37 -5.16 -5.65 -1.90
CA ARG A 37 -6.46 -5.01 -1.69
C ARG A 37 -7.13 -5.52 -0.42
N LEU A 38 -7.04 -6.81 -0.15
CA LEU A 38 -7.60 -7.41 1.05
C LEU A 38 -6.91 -6.85 2.30
N LYS A 39 -5.59 -6.80 2.28
CA LYS A 39 -4.82 -6.24 3.39
C LYS A 39 -5.10 -4.75 3.59
N MET A 40 -5.29 -4.03 2.50
CA MET A 40 -5.64 -2.62 2.54
C MET A 40 -6.98 -2.41 3.26
N LYS A 41 -7.93 -3.28 2.96
CA LYS A 41 -9.26 -3.22 3.58
C LYS A 41 -9.22 -3.60 5.05
N ASN A 42 -8.42 -4.60 5.40
CA ASN A 42 -8.33 -5.13 6.77
C ASN A 42 -7.30 -4.41 7.63
N GLY A 43 -6.40 -3.68 7.02
CA GLY A 43 -5.32 -3.01 7.73
C GLY A 43 -4.30 -3.95 8.34
N ARG A 44 -4.21 -5.17 7.84
CA ARG A 44 -3.32 -6.20 8.40
C ARG A 44 -2.02 -6.32 7.61
N TRP A 45 -1.11 -5.42 7.89
CA TRP A 45 0.20 -5.44 7.27
C TRP A 45 1.23 -6.09 8.19
N GLY A 46 2.10 -6.91 7.59
CA GLY A 46 3.18 -7.53 8.35
C GLY A 46 4.25 -6.54 8.73
N LYS A 47 5.04 -6.87 9.75
CA LYS A 47 6.11 -5.99 10.23
C LYS A 47 7.14 -5.68 9.16
N THR A 48 7.39 -6.62 8.26
CA THR A 48 8.35 -6.42 7.17
C THR A 48 7.72 -5.69 5.99
N GLU A 49 6.42 -5.74 5.88
CA GLU A 49 5.69 -5.10 4.78
C GLU A 49 5.55 -3.59 4.97
N VAL A 50 5.31 -3.17 6.21
CA VAL A 50 5.09 -1.75 6.50
C VAL A 50 6.25 -0.85 6.05
N PRO A 51 7.51 -1.15 6.37
CA PRO A 51 8.63 -0.32 5.90
C PRO A 51 8.73 -0.27 4.37
N ILE A 52 8.46 -1.39 3.71
CA ILE A 52 8.52 -1.47 2.25
C ILE A 52 7.44 -0.59 1.63
N ILE A 53 6.24 -0.64 2.18
CA ILE A 53 5.13 0.16 1.68
C ILE A 53 5.39 1.65 1.93
N ASN A 54 5.95 2.00 3.08
CA ASN A 54 6.31 3.39 3.36
C ASN A 54 7.30 3.91 2.34
N GLU A 55 8.24 3.08 1.92
CA GLU A 55 9.20 3.43 0.89
C GLU A 55 8.50 3.69 -0.45
N VAL A 56 7.53 2.86 -0.79
CA VAL A 56 6.72 3.07 -2.01
C VAL A 56 6.00 4.41 -1.94
N ILE A 57 5.41 4.73 -0.80
CA ILE A 57 4.72 6.00 -0.60
C ILE A 57 5.68 7.17 -0.76
N GLU A 58 6.85 7.09 -0.16
CA GLU A 58 7.85 8.15 -0.27
C GLU A 58 8.28 8.40 -1.70
N ARG A 59 8.45 7.36 -2.49
CA ARG A 59 8.79 7.49 -3.90
C ARG A 59 7.70 8.18 -4.68
N ARG A 60 6.45 7.89 -4.36
CA ARG A 60 5.33 8.51 -5.05
C ARG A 60 5.16 9.97 -4.65
N GLU A 61 5.45 10.29 -3.41
CA GLU A 61 5.33 11.66 -2.89
C GLU A 61 6.53 12.54 -3.25
N GLY A 62 7.68 11.93 -3.32
CA GLY A 62 8.91 12.64 -3.59
C GLY A 62 9.29 12.70 -5.02
#